data_445ee63b56625af63e9f349f3cb2b67b
#
_entry.id   445ee63b56625af63e9f349f3cb2b67b
#
_cell.length_a   1.000
_cell.length_b   1.000
_cell.length_c   1.000
_cell.angle_alpha   90.00
_cell.angle_beta   90.00
_cell.angle_gamma   90.00
#
_symmetry.space_group_name_H-M   'P 1'
#
loop_
_entity.id
_entity.type
_entity.pdbx_description
1 polymer ?
#
loop_
_entity_poly.entity_id
_entity_poly.type
_entity_poly.pdbx_seq_one_letter_code
_entity_poly.pdbx_strand_id
1 'polypeptide(L)'
;MFMQLLNTVLSSISPSLAQPDYEAFAKSRVDSEELDLDQPKNNHAPATNTSDTTQSPNVNQAFYDYLLGRCPNNVTEDKLSQFVVEKIVELIHTPELILNEMPAMPTSVTKLMQALNDQEFDLPQVLKQVESEPVIAAMLIKQANSAKYKRGIKPVSDIKTAFVNLGTTGVKEGVLIGFIKQLTPPSNVYFKLFGERIWLHAQHSAEYARKLASELLGEEEGEVAYFVALLYQVGKMVVFRLMVDAFKVVDPNTPPNSSALKNLMQNKAHQLTSACAEFWQLPDEVLREFPGNNAVFISPYSISACVSQAMQISMVVKLVEAQFIPVKQGLLYAKEHLICDEAETLLVDEISSLMEVTS
;
A
#
# COMPACT_ATOMS: atom_id res chain seq x y z
N MET A 1 19.28 11.04 -1.33
CA MET A 1 18.48 12.09 -1.99
C MET A 1 17.32 12.49 -1.10
N PHE A 2 16.31 11.66 -0.78
CA PHE A 2 15.29 11.96 0.24
C PHE A 2 15.87 12.39 1.60
N MET A 3 16.98 11.75 2.02
CA MET A 3 17.74 12.13 3.21
C MET A 3 18.30 13.57 3.14
N GLN A 4 18.66 14.07 1.97
CA GLN A 4 19.13 15.46 1.80
C GLN A 4 17.97 16.44 1.98
N LEU A 5 16.79 16.11 1.46
CA LEU A 5 15.59 16.93 1.61
C LEU A 5 15.14 17.00 3.07
N LEU A 6 15.11 15.86 3.75
CA LEU A 6 14.80 15.81 5.19
C LEU A 6 15.86 16.56 6.01
N ASN A 7 17.15 16.41 5.69
CA ASN A 7 18.22 17.18 6.32
C ASN A 7 18.11 18.69 6.01
N THR A 8 17.65 19.08 4.83
CA THR A 8 17.43 20.49 4.48
C THR A 8 16.26 21.05 5.29
N VAL A 9 15.16 20.32 5.42
CA VAL A 9 14.02 20.70 6.27
C VAL A 9 14.41 20.72 7.75
N LEU A 10 15.19 19.75 8.22
CA LEU A 10 15.72 19.68 9.58
C LEU A 10 16.76 20.78 9.86
N SER A 11 17.58 21.15 8.86
CA SER A 11 18.61 22.20 8.99
C SER A 11 18.09 23.63 8.81
N SER A 12 16.93 23.81 8.19
CA SER A 12 16.24 25.11 8.08
C SER A 12 15.59 25.55 9.39
N ILE A 13 15.55 24.66 10.40
CA ILE A 13 15.14 25.01 11.75
C ILE A 13 16.26 25.85 12.36
N SER A 14 15.96 27.12 12.63
CA SER A 14 16.90 28.07 13.25
C SER A 14 17.66 27.43 14.42
N PRO A 15 18.96 27.73 14.58
CA PRO A 15 19.79 27.19 15.66
C PRO A 15 19.39 27.59 17.07
N SER A 16 18.29 28.32 17.26
CA SER A 16 17.77 28.79 18.55
C SER A 16 16.85 27.79 19.27
N LEU A 17 16.38 26.75 18.62
CA LEU A 17 15.77 25.62 19.32
C LEU A 17 16.90 24.61 19.54
N ALA A 18 17.36 24.52 20.79
CA ALA A 18 18.29 23.49 21.22
C ALA A 18 17.88 22.16 20.55
N GLN A 19 18.82 21.54 19.83
CA GLN A 19 18.60 20.19 19.30
C GLN A 19 18.00 19.37 20.44
N PRO A 20 16.83 18.74 20.27
CA PRO A 20 16.34 17.83 21.28
C PRO A 20 17.49 16.88 21.57
N ASP A 21 17.84 16.71 22.84
CA ASP A 21 18.90 15.80 23.23
C ASP A 21 18.44 14.37 22.92
N TYR A 22 18.69 13.94 21.68
CA TYR A 22 18.32 12.61 21.19
C TYR A 22 18.98 11.50 22.01
N GLU A 23 20.15 11.76 22.64
CA GLU A 23 20.79 10.83 23.55
C GLU A 23 20.02 10.72 24.87
N ALA A 24 19.46 11.82 25.39
CA ALA A 24 18.60 11.79 26.57
C ALA A 24 17.29 11.03 26.30
N PHE A 25 16.72 11.16 25.07
CA PHE A 25 15.54 10.38 24.67
C PHE A 25 15.86 8.89 24.49
N ALA A 26 17.01 8.54 23.92
CA ALA A 26 17.45 7.17 23.79
C ALA A 26 17.71 6.53 25.17
N LYS A 27 18.36 7.24 26.08
CA LYS A 27 18.65 6.76 27.45
C LYS A 27 17.39 6.57 28.31
N SER A 28 16.38 7.42 28.20
CA SER A 28 15.13 7.25 28.96
C SER A 28 14.33 6.01 28.57
N ARG A 29 14.68 5.35 27.46
CA ARG A 29 14.09 4.09 26.98
C ARG A 29 14.88 2.84 27.36
N VAL A 30 16.19 2.98 27.60
CA VAL A 30 17.05 1.84 27.97
C VAL A 30 16.78 1.35 29.40
N ASP A 31 16.22 2.20 30.27
CA ASP A 31 15.85 1.85 31.64
C ASP A 31 14.49 1.13 31.75
N SER A 32 13.79 0.90 30.65
CA SER A 32 12.57 0.11 30.59
C SER A 32 12.69 -1.05 29.59
N GLU A 33 13.07 -2.19 30.16
CA GLU A 33 13.01 -3.55 29.58
C GLU A 33 14.08 -3.93 28.56
N GLU A 34 14.98 -4.83 28.99
CA GLU A 34 15.66 -5.79 28.13
C GLU A 34 14.61 -6.52 27.28
N LEU A 35 14.46 -6.11 26.03
CA LEU A 35 13.68 -6.83 25.04
C LEU A 35 14.47 -8.06 24.60
N ASP A 36 14.04 -9.20 25.10
CA ASP A 36 14.44 -10.53 24.66
C ASP A 36 14.20 -10.69 23.15
N LEU A 37 15.26 -10.59 22.35
CA LEU A 37 15.25 -10.54 20.89
C LEU A 37 15.28 -11.92 20.23
N ASP A 38 14.91 -13.00 20.95
CA ASP A 38 14.86 -14.33 20.38
C ASP A 38 13.43 -14.82 20.14
N GLN A 39 13.13 -14.99 18.85
CA GLN A 39 12.05 -15.74 18.22
C GLN A 39 10.63 -15.12 18.21
N PRO A 40 9.91 -15.25 17.09
CA PRO A 40 8.46 -15.03 17.07
C PRO A 40 7.79 -16.19 17.82
N LYS A 41 7.74 -16.11 19.13
CA LYS A 41 6.92 -17.02 19.93
C LYS A 41 5.46 -16.66 19.69
N ASN A 42 4.75 -17.59 19.05
CA ASN A 42 3.31 -17.71 19.14
C ASN A 42 2.91 -17.73 20.62
N ASN A 43 2.67 -16.58 21.19
CA ASN A 43 2.05 -16.49 22.51
C ASN A 43 0.53 -16.55 22.32
N HIS A 44 0.01 -17.77 22.13
CA HIS A 44 -1.33 -18.11 22.55
C HIS A 44 -1.35 -18.11 24.09
N ALA A 45 -1.72 -17.00 24.69
CA ALA A 45 -2.20 -17.01 26.07
C ALA A 45 -3.71 -16.80 26.03
N PRO A 46 -4.52 -17.68 26.67
CA PRO A 46 -5.95 -17.49 26.77
C PRO A 46 -6.22 -16.26 27.63
N ALA A 47 -6.97 -15.31 27.07
CA ALA A 47 -7.47 -14.17 27.81
C ALA A 47 -8.37 -14.65 28.94
N THR A 48 -7.88 -14.58 30.18
CA THR A 48 -8.73 -14.66 31.37
C THR A 48 -9.47 -13.33 31.54
N ASN A 49 -10.78 -13.49 31.66
CA ASN A 49 -11.81 -12.48 31.90
C ASN A 49 -11.43 -11.41 32.93
N THR A 50 -11.58 -10.14 32.56
CA THR A 50 -12.10 -9.12 33.49
C THR A 50 -12.82 -8.01 32.72
N SER A 51 -14.09 -7.84 33.07
CA SER A 51 -14.98 -6.68 32.92
C SER A 51 -15.39 -6.22 31.51
N ASP A 52 -16.66 -6.51 31.25
CA ASP A 52 -17.60 -5.93 30.30
C ASP A 52 -17.41 -4.41 30.06
N THR A 53 -16.88 -4.09 28.90
CA THR A 53 -17.34 -2.99 28.05
C THR A 53 -17.14 -3.47 26.62
N THR A 54 -18.18 -4.03 26.04
CA THR A 54 -18.28 -4.49 24.65
C THR A 54 -18.27 -3.31 23.69
N GLN A 55 -17.13 -2.65 23.52
CA GLN A 55 -16.86 -1.91 22.30
C GLN A 55 -16.16 -2.89 21.35
N SER A 56 -16.86 -3.29 20.29
CA SER A 56 -16.27 -4.02 19.17
C SER A 56 -15.03 -3.24 18.70
N PRO A 57 -13.83 -3.87 18.58
CA PRO A 57 -12.64 -3.16 18.16
C PRO A 57 -12.93 -2.46 16.83
N ASN A 58 -12.57 -1.18 16.74
CA ASN A 58 -12.76 -0.40 15.53
C ASN A 58 -11.93 -1.04 14.39
N VAL A 59 -12.59 -1.57 13.36
CA VAL A 59 -11.96 -2.29 12.25
C VAL A 59 -10.92 -1.42 11.54
N ASN A 60 -11.20 -0.12 11.39
CA ASN A 60 -10.23 0.81 10.81
C ASN A 60 -8.97 0.93 11.67
N GLN A 61 -9.11 1.02 13.00
CA GLN A 61 -7.95 1.05 13.89
C GLN A 61 -7.17 -0.26 13.82
N ALA A 62 -7.86 -1.40 13.83
CA ALA A 62 -7.24 -2.72 13.67
C ALA A 62 -6.46 -2.82 12.35
N PHE A 63 -6.94 -2.18 11.28
CA PHE A 63 -6.26 -2.15 10.00
C PHE A 63 -4.94 -1.37 10.05
N TYR A 64 -4.91 -0.20 10.65
CA TYR A 64 -3.65 0.53 10.81
C TYR A 64 -2.72 -0.13 11.82
N ASP A 65 -3.24 -0.85 12.82
CA ASP A 65 -2.45 -1.74 13.68
C ASP A 65 -1.85 -2.91 12.91
N TYR A 66 -2.58 -3.46 11.94
CA TYR A 66 -2.05 -4.47 11.03
C TYR A 66 -0.96 -3.89 10.14
N LEU A 67 -1.17 -2.72 9.51
CA LEU A 67 -0.21 -2.12 8.59
C LEU A 67 1.09 -1.67 9.26
N LEU A 68 1.03 -1.08 10.46
CA LEU A 68 2.15 -0.37 11.10
C LEU A 68 2.54 -0.94 12.47
N GLY A 69 1.88 -2.01 12.93
CA GLY A 69 2.10 -2.61 14.24
C GLY A 69 1.18 -2.05 15.32
N ARG A 70 0.92 -2.84 16.37
CA ARG A 70 0.11 -2.42 17.52
C ARG A 70 0.87 -1.42 18.37
N CYS A 71 0.21 -0.36 18.81
CA CYS A 71 0.74 0.55 19.80
C CYS A 71 0.62 -0.10 21.19
N PRO A 72 1.68 -0.15 22.01
CA PRO A 72 1.57 -0.61 23.39
C PRO A 72 0.59 0.27 24.18
N ASN A 73 -0.27 -0.35 24.99
CA ASN A 73 -1.37 0.31 25.72
C ASN A 73 -0.94 1.39 26.73
N ASN A 74 0.35 1.57 27.01
CA ASN A 74 0.87 2.46 28.05
C ASN A 74 1.82 3.54 27.51
N VAL A 75 1.93 3.73 26.20
CA VAL A 75 2.81 4.77 25.67
C VAL A 75 2.00 6.06 25.55
N THR A 76 2.25 7.00 26.47
CA THR A 76 1.96 8.44 26.28
C THR A 76 2.50 8.84 24.90
N GLU A 77 1.79 9.70 24.20
CA GLU A 77 2.15 10.18 22.87
C GLU A 77 3.66 10.40 22.75
N ASP A 78 4.29 9.61 21.90
CA ASP A 78 5.73 9.65 21.69
C ASP A 78 6.10 10.97 21.00
N LYS A 79 6.82 11.83 21.70
CA LYS A 79 7.27 13.15 21.20
C LYS A 79 8.06 13.03 19.90
N LEU A 80 8.82 11.93 19.73
CA LEU A 80 9.59 11.67 18.53
C LEU A 80 8.66 11.42 17.34
N SER A 81 7.64 10.56 17.51
CA SER A 81 6.63 10.32 16.49
C SER A 81 5.85 11.57 16.14
N GLN A 82 5.51 12.42 17.12
CA GLN A 82 4.86 13.71 16.89
C GLN A 82 5.75 14.63 16.04
N PHE A 83 7.02 14.75 16.40
CA PHE A 83 7.98 15.53 15.63
C PHE A 83 8.12 15.02 14.18
N VAL A 84 8.23 13.69 13.98
CA VAL A 84 8.28 13.10 12.65
C VAL A 84 7.00 13.40 11.86
N VAL A 85 5.83 13.29 12.50
CA VAL A 85 4.54 13.62 11.87
C VAL A 85 4.48 15.08 11.44
N GLU A 86 4.87 16.02 12.31
CA GLU A 86 4.89 17.46 11.99
C GLU A 86 5.76 17.73 10.75
N LYS A 87 6.96 17.12 10.70
CA LYS A 87 7.87 17.30 9.55
C LYS A 87 7.35 16.68 8.27
N ILE A 88 6.72 15.52 8.35
CA ILE A 88 6.07 14.91 7.17
C ILE A 88 4.89 15.77 6.71
N VAL A 89 4.09 16.32 7.62
CA VAL A 89 2.96 17.20 7.27
C VAL A 89 3.45 18.48 6.59
N GLU A 90 4.54 19.10 7.09
CA GLU A 90 5.18 20.25 6.43
C GLU A 90 5.57 19.93 4.98
N LEU A 91 6.17 18.74 4.74
CA LEU A 91 6.52 18.28 3.39
C LEU A 91 5.29 18.03 2.51
N ILE A 92 4.20 17.47 3.08
CA ILE A 92 2.95 17.23 2.35
C ILE A 92 2.28 18.54 1.91
N HIS A 93 2.46 19.63 2.65
CA HIS A 93 1.97 20.95 2.22
C HIS A 93 2.75 21.54 1.03
N THR A 94 3.94 20.99 0.74
CA THR A 94 4.75 21.37 -0.42
C THR A 94 5.09 20.09 -1.20
N PRO A 95 4.09 19.47 -1.84
CA PRO A 95 4.23 18.14 -2.43
C PRO A 95 5.31 18.10 -3.53
N GLU A 96 5.61 19.22 -4.18
CA GLU A 96 6.66 19.33 -5.19
C GLU A 96 8.04 18.88 -4.65
N LEU A 97 8.31 19.14 -3.37
CA LEU A 97 9.56 18.71 -2.73
C LEU A 97 9.65 17.18 -2.65
N ILE A 98 8.52 16.53 -2.36
CA ILE A 98 8.43 15.06 -2.31
C ILE A 98 8.51 14.50 -3.72
N LEU A 99 7.74 15.08 -4.65
CA LEU A 99 7.56 14.59 -6.01
C LEU A 99 8.85 14.69 -6.83
N ASN A 100 9.62 15.76 -6.66
CA ASN A 100 10.92 15.93 -7.32
C ASN A 100 11.96 14.88 -6.91
N GLU A 101 11.80 14.27 -5.73
CA GLU A 101 12.68 13.21 -5.23
C GLU A 101 12.10 11.78 -5.53
N MET A 102 10.86 11.71 -6.00
CA MET A 102 10.29 10.45 -6.44
C MET A 102 10.83 10.08 -7.83
N PRO A 103 10.93 8.79 -8.14
CA PRO A 103 11.16 8.39 -9.51
C PRO A 103 10.04 8.97 -10.37
N ALA A 104 10.40 9.81 -11.34
CA ALA A 104 9.46 10.21 -12.37
C ALA A 104 8.92 8.93 -13.04
N MET A 105 7.64 8.92 -13.42
CA MET A 105 7.16 7.83 -14.26
C MET A 105 7.95 7.89 -15.57
N PRO A 106 8.77 6.86 -15.88
CA PRO A 106 9.56 6.89 -17.09
C PRO A 106 8.66 7.14 -18.30
N THR A 107 9.09 8.00 -19.22
CA THR A 107 8.35 8.24 -20.46
C THR A 107 8.12 6.95 -21.24
N SER A 108 9.05 5.99 -21.11
CA SER A 108 8.90 4.62 -21.60
C SER A 108 7.69 3.89 -21.02
N VAL A 109 7.41 4.02 -19.72
CA VAL A 109 6.24 3.41 -19.06
C VAL A 109 4.96 4.05 -19.57
N THR A 110 4.89 5.38 -19.63
CA THR A 110 3.70 6.09 -20.15
C THR A 110 3.43 5.71 -21.61
N LYS A 111 4.47 5.74 -22.45
CA LYS A 111 4.36 5.33 -23.87
C LYS A 111 3.97 3.86 -24.00
N LEU A 112 4.53 2.98 -23.17
CA LEU A 112 4.20 1.57 -23.14
C LEU A 112 2.74 1.33 -22.77
N MET A 113 2.23 2.04 -21.75
CA MET A 113 0.82 1.95 -21.36
C MET A 113 -0.10 2.47 -22.48
N GLN A 114 0.26 3.54 -23.14
CA GLN A 114 -0.48 4.05 -24.31
C GLN A 114 -0.45 3.04 -25.47
N ALA A 115 0.73 2.53 -25.83
CA ALA A 115 0.86 1.55 -26.89
C ALA A 115 0.09 0.26 -26.62
N LEU A 116 0.03 -0.20 -25.38
CA LEU A 116 -0.73 -1.39 -24.98
C LEU A 116 -2.26 -1.15 -24.96
N ASN A 117 -2.71 0.10 -24.98
CA ASN A 117 -4.12 0.46 -25.12
C ASN A 117 -4.55 0.54 -26.59
N ASP A 118 -3.61 0.63 -27.53
CA ASP A 118 -3.90 0.61 -28.96
C ASP A 118 -4.23 -0.83 -29.40
N GLN A 119 -5.31 -1.02 -30.16
CA GLN A 119 -5.70 -2.33 -30.67
C GLN A 119 -4.70 -2.86 -31.71
N GLU A 120 -3.96 -1.99 -32.39
CA GLU A 120 -2.95 -2.32 -33.39
C GLU A 120 -1.53 -1.94 -32.91
N PHE A 121 -1.16 -2.30 -31.68
CA PHE A 121 0.16 -1.95 -31.16
C PHE A 121 1.30 -2.72 -31.87
N ASP A 122 2.42 -2.01 -32.09
CA ASP A 122 3.63 -2.61 -32.65
C ASP A 122 4.43 -3.36 -31.57
N LEU A 123 4.25 -4.69 -31.51
CA LEU A 123 4.93 -5.56 -30.55
C LEU A 123 6.46 -5.39 -30.54
N PRO A 124 7.19 -5.34 -31.67
CA PRO A 124 8.61 -5.04 -31.69
C PRO A 124 9.00 -3.73 -30.99
N GLN A 125 8.23 -2.67 -31.19
CA GLN A 125 8.46 -1.38 -30.55
C GLN A 125 8.23 -1.46 -29.03
N VAL A 126 7.16 -2.13 -28.60
CA VAL A 126 6.84 -2.35 -27.18
C VAL A 126 7.97 -3.15 -26.49
N LEU A 127 8.41 -4.26 -27.10
CA LEU A 127 9.50 -5.06 -26.57
C LEU A 127 10.79 -4.24 -26.39
N LYS A 128 11.15 -3.43 -27.39
CA LYS A 128 12.32 -2.55 -27.33
C LYS A 128 12.22 -1.52 -26.19
N GLN A 129 11.03 -0.99 -25.93
CA GLN A 129 10.80 -0.08 -24.80
C GLN A 129 10.96 -0.79 -23.45
N VAL A 130 10.43 -2.00 -23.31
CA VAL A 130 10.59 -2.81 -22.11
C VAL A 130 12.06 -3.18 -21.89
N GLU A 131 12.79 -3.56 -22.93
CA GLU A 131 14.21 -3.88 -22.86
C GLU A 131 15.08 -2.68 -22.41
N SER A 132 14.63 -1.46 -22.69
CA SER A 132 15.32 -0.25 -22.23
C SER A 132 15.16 0.02 -20.72
N GLU A 133 14.27 -0.71 -20.03
CA GLU A 133 13.97 -0.57 -18.61
C GLU A 133 14.26 -1.89 -17.85
N PRO A 134 15.51 -2.15 -17.44
CA PRO A 134 15.94 -3.44 -16.89
C PRO A 134 15.10 -3.93 -15.70
N VAL A 135 14.63 -3.01 -14.85
CA VAL A 135 13.80 -3.35 -13.69
C VAL A 135 12.44 -3.87 -14.13
N ILE A 136 11.81 -3.22 -15.11
CA ILE A 136 10.52 -3.64 -15.67
C ILE A 136 10.69 -4.98 -16.39
N ALA A 137 11.73 -5.13 -17.20
CA ALA A 137 12.05 -6.38 -17.88
C ALA A 137 12.19 -7.55 -16.91
N ALA A 138 12.97 -7.38 -15.83
CA ALA A 138 13.12 -8.39 -14.79
C ALA A 138 11.79 -8.73 -14.09
N MET A 139 10.94 -7.73 -13.84
CA MET A 139 9.63 -7.94 -13.22
C MET A 139 8.68 -8.70 -14.14
N LEU A 140 8.64 -8.39 -15.44
CA LEU A 140 7.82 -9.14 -16.41
C LEU A 140 8.26 -10.59 -16.52
N ILE A 141 9.55 -10.88 -16.59
CA ILE A 141 10.08 -12.25 -16.60
C ILE A 141 9.68 -12.97 -15.30
N LYS A 142 9.80 -12.32 -14.14
CA LYS A 142 9.39 -12.88 -12.85
C LYS A 142 7.89 -13.19 -12.83
N GLN A 143 7.06 -12.28 -13.31
CA GLN A 143 5.60 -12.44 -13.36
C GLN A 143 5.20 -13.57 -14.32
N ALA A 144 5.84 -13.69 -15.50
CA ALA A 144 5.59 -14.78 -16.44
C ALA A 144 5.94 -16.16 -15.86
N ASN A 145 6.83 -16.20 -14.86
CA ASN A 145 7.19 -17.42 -14.14
C ASN A 145 6.31 -17.67 -12.88
N SER A 146 5.37 -16.77 -12.56
CA SER A 146 4.43 -16.98 -11.46
C SER A 146 3.43 -18.10 -11.76
N ALA A 147 2.82 -18.66 -10.72
CA ALA A 147 1.84 -19.74 -10.86
C ALA A 147 0.66 -19.37 -11.79
N LYS A 148 0.25 -18.10 -11.81
CA LYS A 148 -0.85 -17.57 -12.65
C LYS A 148 -0.52 -17.62 -14.15
N TYR A 149 0.74 -17.37 -14.55
CA TYR A 149 1.12 -17.16 -15.96
C TYR A 149 2.06 -18.22 -16.55
N LYS A 150 2.61 -19.08 -15.72
CA LYS A 150 3.54 -20.13 -16.17
C LYS A 150 2.83 -21.16 -17.04
N ARG A 151 3.18 -21.20 -18.33
CA ARG A 151 2.57 -22.10 -19.32
C ARG A 151 3.40 -23.37 -19.63
N GLY A 152 4.60 -23.51 -19.06
CA GLY A 152 5.49 -24.63 -19.37
C GLY A 152 6.33 -25.07 -18.19
N ILE A 153 7.10 -26.16 -18.36
CA ILE A 153 8.00 -26.70 -17.33
C ILE A 153 9.26 -25.83 -17.23
N LYS A 154 9.75 -25.33 -18.37
CA LYS A 154 10.96 -24.49 -18.40
C LYS A 154 10.65 -23.07 -17.93
N PRO A 155 11.52 -22.47 -17.10
CA PRO A 155 11.40 -21.08 -16.75
C PRO A 155 11.51 -20.16 -17.97
N VAL A 156 10.72 -19.10 -17.98
CA VAL A 156 10.84 -18.00 -18.95
C VAL A 156 12.07 -17.18 -18.61
N SER A 157 12.93 -16.94 -19.59
CA SER A 157 14.20 -16.21 -19.43
C SER A 157 14.34 -15.01 -20.35
N ASP A 158 13.38 -14.78 -21.24
CA ASP A 158 13.41 -13.67 -22.19
C ASP A 158 12.07 -12.92 -22.22
N ILE A 159 12.12 -11.65 -22.63
CA ILE A 159 10.97 -10.74 -22.58
C ILE A 159 9.91 -11.12 -23.63
N LYS A 160 10.30 -11.60 -24.80
CA LYS A 160 9.37 -12.00 -25.85
C LYS A 160 8.49 -13.16 -25.39
N THR A 161 9.12 -14.21 -24.81
CA THR A 161 8.39 -15.34 -24.21
C THR A 161 7.55 -14.89 -23.02
N ALA A 162 8.07 -13.98 -22.18
CA ALA A 162 7.31 -13.38 -21.08
C ALA A 162 6.06 -12.70 -21.60
N PHE A 163 6.17 -11.89 -22.66
CA PHE A 163 5.06 -11.17 -23.27
C PHE A 163 3.99 -12.15 -23.81
N VAL A 164 4.39 -13.20 -24.50
CA VAL A 164 3.46 -14.24 -25.02
C VAL A 164 2.70 -14.93 -23.89
N ASN A 165 3.39 -15.22 -22.77
CA ASN A 165 2.75 -15.90 -21.64
C ASN A 165 1.81 -14.98 -20.87
N LEU A 166 2.18 -13.71 -20.70
CA LEU A 166 1.42 -12.71 -19.96
C LEU A 166 0.23 -12.17 -20.74
N GLY A 167 0.36 -12.07 -22.07
CA GLY A 167 -0.56 -11.30 -22.90
C GLY A 167 -0.49 -9.79 -22.60
N THR A 168 -1.28 -9.01 -23.32
CA THR A 168 -1.29 -7.53 -23.18
C THR A 168 -1.63 -7.10 -21.75
N THR A 169 -2.66 -7.68 -21.17
CA THR A 169 -3.11 -7.41 -19.79
C THR A 169 -2.02 -7.70 -18.77
N GLY A 170 -1.43 -8.90 -18.80
CA GLY A 170 -0.38 -9.28 -17.85
C GLY A 170 0.90 -8.43 -18.00
N VAL A 171 1.18 -7.91 -19.20
CA VAL A 171 2.29 -6.96 -19.42
C VAL A 171 1.96 -5.61 -18.81
N LYS A 172 0.74 -5.07 -19.00
CA LYS A 172 0.30 -3.83 -18.35
C LYS A 172 0.45 -3.91 -16.82
N GLU A 173 -0.07 -4.98 -16.23
CA GLU A 173 0.08 -5.26 -14.80
C GLU A 173 1.55 -5.27 -14.36
N GLY A 174 2.38 -6.03 -15.06
CA GLY A 174 3.79 -6.18 -14.71
C GLY A 174 4.59 -4.89 -14.80
N VAL A 175 4.33 -4.08 -15.82
CA VAL A 175 4.94 -2.75 -15.97
C VAL A 175 4.56 -1.84 -14.82
N LEU A 176 3.28 -1.78 -14.48
CA LEU A 176 2.76 -0.95 -13.39
C LEU A 176 3.30 -1.41 -12.03
N ILE A 177 3.21 -2.70 -11.75
CA ILE A 177 3.77 -3.31 -10.53
C ILE A 177 5.26 -3.02 -10.42
N GLY A 178 6.01 -3.18 -11.51
CA GLY A 178 7.44 -2.90 -11.57
C GLY A 178 7.78 -1.46 -11.22
N PHE A 179 7.01 -0.52 -11.73
CA PHE A 179 7.18 0.90 -11.42
C PHE A 179 6.82 1.22 -9.97
N ILE A 180 5.61 0.86 -9.52
CA ILE A 180 5.14 1.18 -8.17
C ILE A 180 6.00 0.51 -7.10
N LYS A 181 6.51 -0.69 -7.36
CA LYS A 181 7.38 -1.38 -6.41
C LYS A 181 8.70 -0.65 -6.15
N GLN A 182 9.18 0.16 -7.09
CA GLN A 182 10.36 1.01 -6.88
C GLN A 182 10.11 2.11 -5.84
N LEU A 183 8.84 2.47 -5.61
CA LEU A 183 8.46 3.44 -4.56
C LEU A 183 8.61 2.84 -3.16
N THR A 184 8.56 1.50 -3.04
CA THR A 184 8.73 0.83 -1.75
C THR A 184 10.19 0.94 -1.30
N PRO A 185 10.48 1.54 -0.12
CA PRO A 185 11.85 1.73 0.32
C PRO A 185 12.53 0.38 0.58
N PRO A 186 13.83 0.25 0.23
CA PRO A 186 14.65 -0.83 0.76
C PRO A 186 14.71 -0.67 2.28
N SER A 187 14.13 -1.62 3.01
CA SER A 187 13.88 -1.47 4.44
C SER A 187 14.81 -2.32 5.28
N ASN A 188 15.09 -1.86 6.50
CA ASN A 188 15.63 -2.69 7.57
C ASN A 188 14.55 -3.71 8.04
N VAL A 189 14.92 -4.63 8.93
CA VAL A 189 14.05 -5.75 9.34
C VAL A 189 12.66 -5.30 9.82
N TYR A 190 12.57 -4.22 10.60
CA TYR A 190 11.29 -3.72 11.15
C TYR A 190 10.35 -3.17 10.09
N PHE A 191 10.86 -2.36 9.19
CA PHE A 191 10.05 -1.73 8.16
C PHE A 191 9.70 -2.69 7.01
N LYS A 192 10.47 -3.77 6.82
CA LYS A 192 10.23 -4.75 5.75
C LYS A 192 8.83 -5.36 5.86
N LEU A 193 8.46 -5.85 7.03
CA LEU A 193 7.15 -6.48 7.26
C LEU A 193 6.00 -5.50 6.98
N PHE A 194 6.12 -4.26 7.46
CA PHE A 194 5.06 -3.27 7.27
C PHE A 194 4.95 -2.81 5.82
N GLY A 195 6.06 -2.62 5.13
CA GLY A 195 6.07 -2.34 3.69
C GLY A 195 5.46 -3.47 2.86
N GLU A 196 5.72 -4.72 3.22
CA GLU A 196 5.10 -5.89 2.59
C GLU A 196 3.58 -5.92 2.81
N ARG A 197 3.08 -5.59 4.01
CA ARG A 197 1.65 -5.53 4.30
C ARG A 197 0.92 -4.45 3.49
N ILE A 198 1.52 -3.25 3.40
CA ILE A 198 0.98 -2.16 2.56
C ILE A 198 0.93 -2.59 1.11
N TRP A 199 1.99 -3.21 0.61
CA TRP A 199 2.08 -3.72 -0.75
C TRP A 199 1.05 -4.81 -1.04
N LEU A 200 0.91 -5.81 -0.16
CA LEU A 200 -0.06 -6.89 -0.30
C LEU A 200 -1.50 -6.37 -0.29
N HIS A 201 -1.80 -5.40 0.59
CA HIS A 201 -3.11 -4.74 0.58
C HIS A 201 -3.37 -4.03 -0.76
N ALA A 202 -2.38 -3.33 -1.31
CA ALA A 202 -2.50 -2.67 -2.61
C ALA A 202 -2.81 -3.67 -3.75
N GLN A 203 -2.05 -4.78 -3.81
CA GLN A 203 -2.25 -5.81 -4.83
C GLN A 203 -3.62 -6.51 -4.70
N HIS A 204 -4.02 -6.91 -3.49
CA HIS A 204 -5.31 -7.56 -3.28
C HIS A 204 -6.48 -6.60 -3.56
N SER A 205 -6.36 -5.33 -3.17
CA SER A 205 -7.37 -4.33 -3.52
C SER A 205 -7.53 -4.19 -5.04
N ALA A 206 -6.43 -4.22 -5.79
CA ALA A 206 -6.47 -4.14 -7.25
C ALA A 206 -7.12 -5.40 -7.88
N GLU A 207 -6.76 -6.60 -7.41
CA GLU A 207 -7.36 -7.85 -7.90
C GLU A 207 -8.86 -7.94 -7.59
N TYR A 208 -9.29 -7.51 -6.39
CA TYR A 208 -10.71 -7.50 -6.04
C TYR A 208 -11.45 -6.42 -6.83
N ALA A 209 -10.84 -5.26 -7.08
CA ALA A 209 -11.43 -4.22 -7.93
C ALA A 209 -11.67 -4.71 -9.36
N ARG A 210 -10.69 -5.46 -9.92
CA ARG A 210 -10.86 -6.10 -11.23
C ARG A 210 -12.03 -7.06 -11.21
N LYS A 211 -12.06 -8.00 -10.27
CA LYS A 211 -13.13 -9.01 -10.17
C LYS A 211 -14.51 -8.35 -10.12
N LEU A 212 -14.70 -7.37 -9.22
CA LEU A 212 -15.96 -6.67 -9.08
C LEU A 212 -16.35 -5.86 -10.33
N ALA A 213 -15.42 -5.11 -10.89
CA ALA A 213 -15.73 -4.29 -12.04
C ALA A 213 -15.93 -5.12 -13.32
N SER A 214 -15.20 -6.23 -13.50
CA SER A 214 -15.46 -7.15 -14.62
C SER A 214 -16.85 -7.76 -14.53
N GLU A 215 -17.30 -8.14 -13.34
CA GLU A 215 -18.63 -8.72 -13.12
C GLU A 215 -19.76 -7.69 -13.29
N LEU A 216 -19.57 -6.48 -12.75
CA LEU A 216 -20.63 -5.46 -12.70
C LEU A 216 -20.69 -4.55 -13.93
N LEU A 217 -19.57 -4.32 -14.60
CA LEU A 217 -19.43 -3.29 -15.65
C LEU A 217 -18.92 -3.86 -16.96
N GLY A 218 -18.03 -4.87 -16.91
CA GLY A 218 -17.39 -5.48 -18.06
C GLY A 218 -15.88 -5.63 -17.89
N GLU A 219 -15.27 -6.47 -18.74
CA GLU A 219 -13.85 -6.81 -18.65
C GLU A 219 -12.91 -5.61 -18.83
N GLU A 220 -13.27 -4.65 -19.70
CA GLU A 220 -12.47 -3.44 -19.93
C GLU A 220 -12.46 -2.56 -18.68
N GLU A 221 -13.59 -2.38 -18.02
CA GLU A 221 -13.75 -1.64 -16.78
C GLU A 221 -13.03 -2.35 -15.63
N GLY A 222 -12.97 -3.69 -15.63
CA GLY A 222 -12.18 -4.48 -14.70
C GLY A 222 -10.70 -4.12 -14.76
N GLU A 223 -10.12 -3.98 -15.95
CA GLU A 223 -8.73 -3.58 -16.13
C GLU A 223 -8.47 -2.15 -15.65
N VAL A 224 -9.41 -1.23 -15.92
CA VAL A 224 -9.32 0.15 -15.42
C VAL A 224 -9.41 0.17 -13.89
N ALA A 225 -10.33 -0.58 -13.30
CA ALA A 225 -10.49 -0.68 -11.85
C ALA A 225 -9.22 -1.22 -11.16
N TYR A 226 -8.58 -2.23 -11.75
CA TYR A 226 -7.29 -2.74 -11.26
C TYR A 226 -6.23 -1.63 -11.22
N PHE A 227 -6.08 -0.90 -12.33
CA PHE A 227 -5.12 0.17 -12.45
C PHE A 227 -5.38 1.28 -11.43
N VAL A 228 -6.62 1.75 -11.34
CA VAL A 228 -7.05 2.79 -10.40
C VAL A 228 -6.80 2.36 -8.94
N ALA A 229 -7.20 1.13 -8.57
CA ALA A 229 -7.03 0.61 -7.22
C ALA A 229 -5.56 0.53 -6.80
N LEU A 230 -4.68 0.08 -7.69
CA LEU A 230 -3.25 -0.02 -7.42
C LEU A 230 -2.61 1.36 -7.27
N LEU A 231 -2.96 2.32 -8.14
CA LEU A 231 -2.49 3.70 -8.06
C LEU A 231 -3.00 4.40 -6.79
N TYR A 232 -4.23 4.14 -6.39
CA TYR A 232 -4.82 4.76 -5.21
C TYR A 232 -4.03 4.46 -3.92
N GLN A 233 -3.31 3.34 -3.87
CA GLN A 233 -2.49 2.97 -2.71
C GLN A 233 -1.10 3.62 -2.71
N VAL A 234 -0.70 4.30 -3.78
CA VAL A 234 0.62 4.94 -3.89
C VAL A 234 0.87 5.93 -2.74
N GLY A 235 -0.13 6.71 -2.36
CA GLY A 235 0.00 7.65 -1.25
C GLY A 235 0.39 7.00 0.07
N LYS A 236 -0.15 5.80 0.38
CA LYS A 236 0.27 5.04 1.59
C LYS A 236 1.73 4.62 1.50
N MET A 237 2.19 4.20 0.31
CA MET A 237 3.59 3.81 0.09
C MET A 237 4.52 5.01 0.25
N VAL A 238 4.12 6.18 -0.25
CA VAL A 238 4.89 7.43 -0.11
C VAL A 238 4.95 7.88 1.34
N VAL A 239 3.82 7.91 2.06
CA VAL A 239 3.80 8.22 3.50
C VAL A 239 4.70 7.26 4.27
N PHE A 240 4.61 5.96 3.98
CA PHE A 240 5.45 4.96 4.62
C PHE A 240 6.93 5.18 4.32
N ARG A 241 7.29 5.54 3.09
CA ARG A 241 8.66 5.88 2.72
C ARG A 241 9.17 7.08 3.49
N LEU A 242 8.36 8.16 3.60
CA LEU A 242 8.71 9.33 4.40
C LEU A 242 8.96 8.98 5.86
N MET A 243 8.12 8.12 6.45
CA MET A 243 8.33 7.61 7.82
C MET A 243 9.66 6.86 7.93
N VAL A 244 9.92 5.91 7.03
CA VAL A 244 11.17 5.11 7.04
C VAL A 244 12.39 6.02 6.95
N ASP A 245 12.37 6.98 6.03
CA ASP A 245 13.50 7.87 5.82
C ASP A 245 13.68 8.86 6.99
N ALA A 246 12.58 9.32 7.61
CA ALA A 246 12.65 10.14 8.83
C ALA A 246 13.25 9.37 10.01
N PHE A 247 12.77 8.14 10.27
CA PHE A 247 13.29 7.32 11.37
C PHE A 247 14.74 6.89 11.17
N LYS A 248 15.23 6.72 9.93
CA LYS A 248 16.66 6.49 9.68
C LYS A 248 17.53 7.62 10.17
N VAL A 249 17.00 8.86 10.19
CA VAL A 249 17.74 10.04 10.64
C VAL A 249 17.66 10.21 12.15
N VAL A 250 16.47 10.03 12.73
CA VAL A 250 16.22 10.37 14.14
C VAL A 250 16.41 9.17 15.08
N ASP A 251 15.87 8.02 14.76
CA ASP A 251 16.08 6.76 15.52
C ASP A 251 15.70 5.54 14.65
N PRO A 252 16.68 4.85 14.06
CA PRO A 252 16.44 3.72 13.15
C PRO A 252 15.75 2.51 13.80
N ASN A 253 15.70 2.43 15.12
CA ASN A 253 15.16 1.29 15.87
C ASN A 253 13.72 1.55 16.36
N THR A 254 13.20 2.76 16.20
CA THR A 254 11.83 3.08 16.60
C THR A 254 10.82 2.52 15.59
N PRO A 255 9.85 1.68 16.02
CA PRO A 255 8.80 1.17 15.15
C PRO A 255 7.77 2.27 14.83
N PRO A 256 7.19 2.28 13.60
CA PRO A 256 6.24 3.31 13.16
C PRO A 256 4.80 3.03 13.65
N ASN A 257 4.65 2.51 14.88
CA ASN A 257 3.37 1.99 15.39
C ASN A 257 2.57 3.01 16.23
N SER A 258 3.05 4.24 16.38
CA SER A 258 2.35 5.27 17.17
C SER A 258 1.00 5.67 16.55
N SER A 259 0.05 6.10 17.38
CA SER A 259 -1.24 6.59 16.92
C SER A 259 -1.11 7.80 16.00
N ALA A 260 -0.15 8.69 16.26
CA ALA A 260 0.11 9.85 15.42
C ALA A 260 0.49 9.46 13.97
N LEU A 261 1.36 8.47 13.80
CA LEU A 261 1.77 7.98 12.48
C LEU A 261 0.65 7.23 11.74
N LYS A 262 -0.19 6.47 12.47
CA LYS A 262 -1.38 5.82 11.89
C LYS A 262 -2.37 6.85 11.39
N ASN A 263 -2.65 7.89 12.20
CA ASN A 263 -3.52 9.00 11.82
C ASN A 263 -2.96 9.78 10.63
N LEU A 264 -1.64 9.98 10.57
CA LEU A 264 -0.97 10.61 9.42
C LEU A 264 -1.25 9.82 8.14
N MET A 265 -1.00 8.50 8.15
CA MET A 265 -1.23 7.64 6.99
C MET A 265 -2.71 7.62 6.60
N GLN A 266 -3.62 7.51 7.56
CA GLN A 266 -5.05 7.51 7.32
C GLN A 266 -5.55 8.79 6.66
N ASN A 267 -5.10 9.95 7.15
CA ASN A 267 -5.67 11.23 6.76
C ASN A 267 -4.93 11.92 5.59
N LYS A 268 -3.67 11.53 5.32
CA LYS A 268 -2.82 12.25 4.37
C LYS A 268 -2.41 11.42 3.15
N ALA A 269 -2.57 10.08 3.18
CA ALA A 269 -2.18 9.26 2.04
C ALA A 269 -2.92 9.63 0.75
N HIS A 270 -4.24 9.91 0.84
CA HIS A 270 -5.04 10.29 -0.32
C HIS A 270 -4.54 11.58 -0.99
N GLN A 271 -4.18 12.59 -0.19
CA GLN A 271 -3.63 13.85 -0.71
C GLN A 271 -2.37 13.62 -1.53
N LEU A 272 -1.47 12.74 -1.06
CA LEU A 272 -0.26 12.38 -1.80
C LEU A 272 -0.56 11.52 -3.03
N THR A 273 -1.56 10.64 -2.98
CA THR A 273 -2.00 9.90 -4.18
C THR A 273 -2.38 10.87 -5.30
N SER A 274 -3.22 11.86 -5.01
CA SER A 274 -3.66 12.85 -6.00
C SER A 274 -2.48 13.66 -6.55
N ALA A 275 -1.60 14.15 -5.67
CA ALA A 275 -0.41 14.89 -6.08
C ALA A 275 0.55 14.06 -6.95
N CYS A 276 0.75 12.77 -6.63
CA CYS A 276 1.55 11.87 -7.45
C CYS A 276 0.93 11.66 -8.83
N ALA A 277 -0.39 11.45 -8.89
CA ALA A 277 -1.10 11.20 -10.13
C ALA A 277 -1.06 12.41 -11.07
N GLU A 278 -1.23 13.62 -10.53
CA GLU A 278 -1.06 14.89 -11.27
C GLU A 278 0.38 15.07 -11.75
N PHE A 279 1.38 14.84 -10.89
CA PHE A 279 2.79 14.93 -11.24
C PHE A 279 3.18 13.97 -12.36
N TRP A 280 2.61 12.76 -12.36
CA TRP A 280 2.82 11.78 -13.43
C TRP A 280 1.97 12.05 -14.66
N GLN A 281 1.20 13.14 -14.67
CA GLN A 281 0.34 13.54 -15.78
C GLN A 281 -0.62 12.42 -16.21
N LEU A 282 -1.20 11.74 -15.20
CA LEU A 282 -2.22 10.74 -15.51
C LEU A 282 -3.45 11.38 -16.11
N PRO A 283 -4.15 10.70 -17.03
CA PRO A 283 -5.37 11.23 -17.64
C PRO A 283 -6.44 11.57 -16.61
N ASP A 284 -7.19 12.65 -16.85
CA ASP A 284 -8.29 13.09 -15.97
C ASP A 284 -9.36 11.99 -15.78
N GLU A 285 -9.52 11.11 -16.77
CA GLU A 285 -10.41 9.96 -16.71
C GLU A 285 -10.03 9.02 -15.56
N VAL A 286 -8.73 8.79 -15.33
CA VAL A 286 -8.21 7.97 -14.22
C VAL A 286 -8.39 8.69 -12.89
N LEU A 287 -8.11 10.00 -12.85
CA LEU A 287 -8.22 10.80 -11.62
C LEU A 287 -9.66 10.89 -11.11
N ARG A 288 -10.64 10.91 -12.01
CA ARG A 288 -12.07 10.93 -11.65
C ARG A 288 -12.54 9.64 -10.98
N GLU A 289 -11.87 8.53 -11.26
CA GLU A 289 -12.21 7.23 -10.70
C GLU A 289 -11.59 6.98 -9.32
N PHE A 290 -10.79 7.90 -8.78
CA PHE A 290 -10.28 7.76 -7.42
C PHE A 290 -11.41 7.90 -6.39
N PRO A 291 -11.53 6.96 -5.43
CA PRO A 291 -12.52 7.04 -4.36
C PRO A 291 -12.44 8.37 -3.59
N GLY A 292 -13.59 9.01 -3.40
CA GLY A 292 -13.69 10.27 -2.66
C GLY A 292 -13.59 11.54 -3.50
N ASN A 293 -13.19 11.48 -4.77
CA ASN A 293 -13.14 12.67 -5.65
C ASN A 293 -14.54 13.11 -6.14
N ASN A 294 -15.49 12.18 -6.20
CA ASN A 294 -16.88 12.46 -6.62
C ASN A 294 -17.82 12.29 -5.41
N ALA A 295 -18.08 13.39 -4.69
CA ALA A 295 -18.90 13.39 -3.48
C ALA A 295 -20.43 13.30 -3.75
N VAL A 296 -20.88 13.17 -4.99
CA VAL A 296 -22.31 13.20 -5.34
C VAL A 296 -22.74 11.85 -5.91
N PHE A 297 -23.48 11.09 -5.10
CA PHE A 297 -24.08 9.78 -5.43
C PHE A 297 -23.12 8.75 -6.05
N ILE A 298 -22.47 7.98 -5.18
CA ILE A 298 -21.71 6.81 -5.62
C ILE A 298 -22.73 5.74 -6.06
N SER A 299 -22.94 5.63 -7.38
CA SER A 299 -23.60 4.45 -7.94
C SER A 299 -22.77 3.22 -7.57
N PRO A 300 -23.36 2.12 -7.07
CA PRO A 300 -22.61 0.88 -6.85
C PRO A 300 -21.99 0.35 -8.15
N TYR A 301 -22.52 0.76 -9.28
CA TYR A 301 -22.09 0.42 -10.64
C TYR A 301 -21.19 1.52 -11.22
N SER A 302 -20.04 1.74 -10.57
CA SER A 302 -18.98 2.62 -11.06
C SER A 302 -17.61 2.06 -10.69
N ILE A 303 -16.59 2.38 -11.46
CA ILE A 303 -15.20 1.99 -11.19
C ILE A 303 -14.78 2.45 -9.80
N SER A 304 -15.06 3.69 -9.45
CA SER A 304 -14.75 4.26 -8.13
C SER A 304 -15.39 3.48 -6.99
N ALA A 305 -16.64 3.05 -7.15
CA ALA A 305 -17.35 2.22 -6.16
C ALA A 305 -16.73 0.83 -6.04
N CYS A 306 -16.43 0.17 -7.17
CA CYS A 306 -15.74 -1.12 -7.18
C CYS A 306 -14.38 -1.04 -6.49
N VAL A 307 -13.59 0.01 -6.76
CA VAL A 307 -12.30 0.25 -6.10
C VAL A 307 -12.47 0.46 -4.60
N SER A 308 -13.45 1.27 -4.18
CA SER A 308 -13.73 1.51 -2.76
C SER A 308 -14.10 0.24 -2.03
N GLN A 309 -15.03 -0.56 -2.58
CA GLN A 309 -15.46 -1.83 -2.01
C GLN A 309 -14.32 -2.86 -1.97
N ALA A 310 -13.53 -2.95 -3.03
CA ALA A 310 -12.37 -3.84 -3.10
C ALA A 310 -11.33 -3.55 -2.01
N MET A 311 -11.12 -2.28 -1.68
CA MET A 311 -10.26 -1.89 -0.56
C MET A 311 -10.82 -2.35 0.78
N GLN A 312 -12.14 -2.26 0.99
CA GLN A 312 -12.79 -2.77 2.20
C GLN A 312 -12.69 -4.29 2.30
N ILE A 313 -12.91 -5.00 1.19
CA ILE A 313 -12.75 -6.46 1.12
C ILE A 313 -11.31 -6.84 1.47
N SER A 314 -10.31 -6.25 0.82
CA SER A 314 -8.91 -6.52 1.10
C SER A 314 -8.54 -6.24 2.56
N MET A 315 -9.05 -5.16 3.15
CA MET A 315 -8.85 -4.83 4.55
C MET A 315 -9.40 -5.92 5.47
N VAL A 316 -10.66 -6.32 5.30
CA VAL A 316 -11.31 -7.33 6.13
C VAL A 316 -10.63 -8.69 5.99
N VAL A 317 -10.36 -9.14 4.76
CA VAL A 317 -9.67 -10.41 4.49
C VAL A 317 -8.31 -10.46 5.19
N LYS A 318 -7.51 -9.38 5.08
CA LYS A 318 -6.19 -9.33 5.73
C LYS A 318 -6.26 -9.29 7.25
N LEU A 319 -7.25 -8.63 7.81
CA LEU A 319 -7.46 -8.61 9.26
C LEU A 319 -7.89 -9.97 9.82
N VAL A 320 -8.75 -10.68 9.10
CA VAL A 320 -9.19 -12.04 9.46
C VAL A 320 -8.02 -13.02 9.31
N GLU A 321 -7.31 -13.01 8.18
CA GLU A 321 -6.14 -13.85 7.91
C GLU A 321 -5.06 -13.68 8.99
N ALA A 322 -4.77 -12.45 9.37
CA ALA A 322 -3.77 -12.12 10.40
C ALA A 322 -4.31 -12.18 11.84
N GLN A 323 -5.54 -12.64 12.04
CA GLN A 323 -6.20 -12.78 13.35
C GLN A 323 -6.29 -11.46 14.16
N PHE A 324 -6.38 -10.33 13.49
CA PHE A 324 -6.62 -9.02 14.13
C PHE A 324 -8.08 -8.84 14.53
N ILE A 325 -9.01 -9.42 13.76
CA ILE A 325 -10.44 -9.47 14.05
C ILE A 325 -10.98 -10.88 13.81
N PRO A 326 -12.03 -11.31 14.55
CA PRO A 326 -12.71 -12.55 14.25
C PRO A 326 -13.55 -12.45 12.97
N VAL A 327 -13.77 -13.57 12.27
CA VAL A 327 -14.59 -13.66 11.04
C VAL A 327 -15.94 -12.98 11.20
N LYS A 328 -16.66 -13.27 12.30
CA LYS A 328 -17.98 -12.69 12.57
C LYS A 328 -17.96 -11.16 12.53
N GLN A 329 -16.93 -10.54 13.09
CA GLN A 329 -16.78 -9.08 13.11
C GLN A 329 -16.47 -8.53 11.71
N GLY A 330 -15.63 -9.22 10.93
CA GLY A 330 -15.34 -8.87 9.54
C GLY A 330 -16.61 -8.89 8.69
N LEU A 331 -17.43 -9.94 8.80
CA LEU A 331 -18.69 -10.05 8.07
C LEU A 331 -19.73 -9.00 8.51
N LEU A 332 -19.78 -8.65 9.80
CA LEU A 332 -20.66 -7.58 10.28
C LEU A 332 -20.25 -6.22 9.71
N TYR A 333 -18.96 -5.93 9.75
CA TYR A 333 -18.41 -4.69 9.16
C TYR A 333 -18.74 -4.59 7.66
N ALA A 334 -18.61 -5.68 6.93
CA ALA A 334 -18.90 -5.74 5.50
C ALA A 334 -20.34 -5.36 5.20
N LYS A 335 -21.31 -5.90 5.93
CA LYS A 335 -22.74 -5.57 5.77
C LYS A 335 -23.06 -4.09 5.99
N GLU A 336 -22.25 -3.39 6.75
CA GLU A 336 -22.43 -1.96 7.01
C GLU A 336 -21.73 -1.06 5.97
N HIS A 337 -20.74 -1.58 5.26
CA HIS A 337 -19.85 -0.79 4.44
C HIS A 337 -19.79 -1.20 2.96
N LEU A 338 -20.15 -2.43 2.62
CA LEU A 338 -20.30 -2.87 1.24
C LEU A 338 -21.69 -2.46 0.72
N ILE A 339 -21.76 -2.06 -0.54
CA ILE A 339 -22.96 -1.43 -1.12
C ILE A 339 -23.62 -2.29 -2.22
N CYS A 340 -23.06 -3.47 -2.55
CA CYS A 340 -23.68 -4.39 -3.48
C CYS A 340 -23.45 -5.85 -3.06
N ASP A 341 -24.37 -6.73 -3.48
CA ASP A 341 -24.38 -8.15 -3.13
C ASP A 341 -23.16 -8.91 -3.67
N GLU A 342 -22.66 -8.51 -4.84
CA GLU A 342 -21.46 -9.09 -5.46
C GLU A 342 -20.21 -8.88 -4.60
N ALA A 343 -20.10 -7.71 -3.98
CA ALA A 343 -18.98 -7.41 -3.07
C ALA A 343 -19.08 -8.22 -1.76
N GLU A 344 -20.30 -8.39 -1.22
CA GLU A 344 -20.52 -9.27 -0.06
C GLU A 344 -20.19 -10.73 -0.40
N THR A 345 -20.64 -11.21 -1.56
CA THR A 345 -20.37 -12.57 -2.03
C THR A 345 -18.86 -12.80 -2.20
N LEU A 346 -18.16 -11.89 -2.87
CA LEU A 346 -16.72 -11.98 -3.04
C LEU A 346 -15.97 -12.05 -1.69
N LEU A 347 -16.38 -11.24 -0.70
CA LEU A 347 -15.78 -11.29 0.63
C LEU A 347 -16.02 -12.64 1.32
N VAL A 348 -17.26 -13.16 1.25
CA VAL A 348 -17.62 -14.45 1.88
C VAL A 348 -16.81 -15.59 1.25
N ASP A 349 -16.64 -15.61 -0.06
CA ASP A 349 -15.87 -16.62 -0.78
C ASP A 349 -14.38 -16.57 -0.40
N GLU A 350 -13.80 -15.37 -0.32
CA GLU A 350 -12.40 -15.21 0.08
C GLU A 350 -12.16 -15.65 1.54
N ILE A 351 -13.08 -15.32 2.47
CA ILE A 351 -12.97 -15.77 3.87
C ILE A 351 -13.15 -17.29 3.97
N SER A 352 -14.08 -17.87 3.21
CA SER A 352 -14.33 -19.31 3.21
C SER A 352 -13.08 -20.07 2.72
N SER A 353 -12.46 -19.58 1.66
CA SER A 353 -11.20 -20.14 1.14
C SER A 353 -10.07 -20.11 2.16
N LEU A 354 -9.97 -19.05 2.98
CA LEU A 354 -8.98 -18.97 4.06
C LEU A 354 -9.22 -20.03 5.14
N MET A 355 -10.48 -20.34 5.45
CA MET A 355 -10.82 -21.33 6.49
C MET A 355 -10.52 -22.76 6.02
N GLU A 356 -10.70 -23.06 4.73
CA GLU A 356 -10.38 -24.38 4.15
C GLU A 356 -8.87 -24.67 4.15
N VAL A 357 -8.03 -23.66 3.94
CA VAL A 357 -6.56 -23.79 3.94
C VAL A 357 -6.01 -24.00 5.35
N THR A 358 -6.73 -23.56 6.40
CA THR A 358 -6.29 -23.64 7.80
C THR A 358 -6.84 -24.86 8.55
N SER A 359 -7.74 -25.62 7.94
CA SER A 359 -8.32 -26.89 8.47
C SER A 359 -7.57 -28.10 7.92
#